data_f602b812e7560a1326bf494aa518eb42
#
_entry.id   f602b812e7560a1326bf494aa518eb42
#
_cell.length_a   1.000
_cell.length_b   1.000
_cell.length_c   1.000
_cell.angle_alpha   90.00
_cell.angle_beta   90.00
_cell.angle_gamma   90.00
#
_symmetry.space_group_name_H-M   'P 1'
#
loop_
_entity.id
_entity.type
_entity.pdbx_description
1 polymer ?
#
loop_
_entity_poly.entity_id
_entity_poly.type
_entity_poly.pdbx_seq_one_letter_code
_entity_poly.pdbx_strand_id
1 'polypeptide(L)'
;MNIDPVFLNVKKLGSLIRGKELSPTELTRTFLERLQNIGPSYNSTVTVTYDLAIKQASKAEQEIIQGKYRGPLHGIPYGIKDLFATGVDAPTTWGANPFRNRTFDHNATVVMNLKNSGAILAAKLAMIEMAGGMGYNQPNASLTGPCRNPWNKNRWAGGSSSGSGSAVGSGIVPFAIGTETWGSILSPASYCGVAGLRPTFGRVSRYGAMTLSWSLDKVGPIALTADDCGTILETISVPDNKDSTVSFKRHSLKKYGPQDKVKLAVIKDSCIHADKATKNNFFNALSILKTIADIEEISLPDYPYEAIIRTILLSESASALEDFTDNGTASGLTAQ
;
A
#
# COMPACT_ATOMS: atom_id res chain seq x y z
N MET A 1 -17.51 -22.73 14.20
CA MET A 1 -17.96 -21.32 14.19
C MET A 1 -17.78 -20.80 12.79
N ASN A 2 -18.83 -20.23 12.20
CA ASN A 2 -18.73 -19.63 10.88
C ASN A 2 -18.10 -18.23 11.08
N ILE A 3 -16.77 -18.12 10.98
CA ILE A 3 -16.03 -16.87 11.16
C ILE A 3 -16.05 -16.15 9.81
N ASP A 4 -16.69 -14.96 9.72
CA ASP A 4 -16.53 -14.10 8.56
C ASP A 4 -15.14 -13.47 8.62
N PRO A 5 -14.21 -13.79 7.70
CA PRO A 5 -12.85 -13.27 7.71
C PRO A 5 -12.76 -11.85 7.16
N VAL A 6 -13.81 -11.34 6.53
CA VAL A 6 -13.85 -10.00 5.94
C VAL A 6 -13.79 -8.97 7.07
N PHE A 7 -12.91 -8.00 6.94
CA PHE A 7 -12.61 -6.99 7.97
C PHE A 7 -11.96 -7.49 9.27
N LEU A 8 -11.54 -8.76 9.34
CA LEU A 8 -10.57 -9.15 10.36
C LEU A 8 -9.21 -8.55 10.02
N ASN A 9 -8.52 -8.04 11.03
CA ASN A 9 -7.16 -7.53 10.86
C ASN A 9 -6.17 -8.68 10.56
N VAL A 10 -5.03 -8.34 9.95
CA VAL A 10 -4.00 -9.30 9.52
C VAL A 10 -3.52 -10.17 10.68
N LYS A 11 -3.34 -9.57 11.84
CA LYS A 11 -2.88 -10.27 13.05
C LYS A 11 -3.88 -11.35 13.51
N LYS A 12 -5.18 -11.04 13.47
CA LYS A 12 -6.23 -12.03 13.80
C LYS A 12 -6.31 -13.14 12.78
N LEU A 13 -6.27 -12.79 11.47
CA LEU A 13 -6.21 -13.78 10.39
C LEU A 13 -5.02 -14.72 10.55
N GLY A 14 -3.82 -14.18 10.77
CA GLY A 14 -2.60 -14.97 10.99
C GLY A 14 -2.69 -15.89 12.21
N SER A 15 -3.35 -15.44 13.29
CA SER A 15 -3.59 -16.26 14.49
C SER A 15 -4.51 -17.44 14.18
N LEU A 16 -5.62 -17.22 13.48
CA LEU A 16 -6.58 -18.26 13.09
C LEU A 16 -5.94 -19.28 12.14
N ILE A 17 -5.16 -18.82 11.17
CA ILE A 17 -4.43 -19.70 10.24
C ILE A 17 -3.40 -20.54 11.00
N ARG A 18 -2.60 -19.92 11.87
CA ARG A 18 -1.62 -20.64 12.72
C ARG A 18 -2.28 -21.67 13.62
N GLY A 19 -3.45 -21.33 14.17
CA GLY A 19 -4.27 -22.24 14.99
C GLY A 19 -4.99 -23.32 14.19
N LYS A 20 -4.90 -23.31 12.85
CA LYS A 20 -5.64 -24.22 11.94
C LYS A 20 -7.16 -24.09 12.05
N GLU A 21 -7.64 -22.94 12.52
CA GLU A 21 -9.07 -22.59 12.62
C GLU A 21 -9.59 -21.97 11.31
N LEU A 22 -8.68 -21.51 10.44
CA LEU A 22 -8.97 -20.91 9.14
C LEU A 22 -8.00 -21.46 8.09
N SER A 23 -8.53 -22.01 7.00
CA SER A 23 -7.75 -22.52 5.87
C SER A 23 -7.23 -21.35 5.02
N PRO A 24 -5.91 -21.28 4.68
CA PRO A 24 -5.39 -20.36 3.68
C PRO A 24 -6.11 -20.42 2.34
N THR A 25 -6.50 -21.62 1.91
CA THR A 25 -7.18 -21.83 0.63
C THR A 25 -8.62 -21.27 0.66
N GLU A 26 -9.37 -21.51 1.73
CA GLU A 26 -10.71 -20.94 1.91
C GLU A 26 -10.67 -19.42 2.03
N LEU A 27 -9.74 -18.89 2.85
CA LEU A 27 -9.54 -17.46 2.99
C LEU A 27 -9.24 -16.81 1.64
N THR A 28 -8.34 -17.42 0.86
CA THR A 28 -7.96 -16.89 -0.46
C THR A 28 -9.15 -16.92 -1.43
N ARG A 29 -9.95 -18.00 -1.44
CA ARG A 29 -11.18 -18.05 -2.27
C ARG A 29 -12.15 -16.93 -1.93
N THR A 30 -12.40 -16.69 -0.64
CA THR A 30 -13.26 -15.59 -0.18
C THR A 30 -12.81 -14.25 -0.75
N PHE A 31 -11.51 -13.93 -0.69
CA PHE A 31 -11.01 -12.66 -1.21
C PHE A 31 -10.92 -12.61 -2.74
N LEU A 32 -10.65 -13.74 -3.42
CA LEU A 32 -10.72 -13.81 -4.88
C LEU A 32 -12.15 -13.58 -5.40
N GLU A 33 -13.16 -14.13 -4.76
CA GLU A 33 -14.57 -13.88 -5.08
C GLU A 33 -14.92 -12.38 -4.88
N ARG A 34 -14.42 -11.76 -3.81
CA ARG A 34 -14.63 -10.32 -3.58
C ARG A 34 -13.91 -9.46 -4.62
N LEU A 35 -12.68 -9.82 -5.02
CA LEU A 35 -11.94 -9.17 -6.10
C LEU A 35 -12.71 -9.20 -7.42
N GLN A 36 -13.34 -10.34 -7.76
CA GLN A 36 -14.10 -10.54 -8.99
C GLN A 36 -15.48 -9.88 -8.96
N ASN A 37 -16.21 -10.00 -7.86
CA ASN A 37 -17.62 -9.59 -7.79
C ASN A 37 -17.80 -8.16 -7.26
N ILE A 38 -16.93 -7.68 -6.39
CA ILE A 38 -17.03 -6.37 -5.73
C ILE A 38 -16.00 -5.40 -6.31
N GLY A 39 -14.79 -5.87 -6.60
CA GLY A 39 -13.68 -5.06 -7.12
C GLY A 39 -14.05 -4.15 -8.30
N PRO A 40 -14.78 -4.65 -9.33
CA PRO A 40 -15.20 -3.84 -10.47
C PRO A 40 -16.08 -2.65 -10.09
N SER A 41 -16.92 -2.79 -9.05
CA SER A 41 -17.79 -1.68 -8.62
C SER A 41 -17.04 -0.50 -8.00
N TYR A 42 -15.77 -0.72 -7.62
CA TYR A 42 -14.86 0.30 -7.08
C TYR A 42 -13.76 0.72 -8.05
N ASN A 43 -13.61 0.06 -9.20
CA ASN A 43 -12.46 0.24 -10.11
C ASN A 43 -11.11 0.09 -9.37
N SER A 44 -11.07 -0.78 -8.36
CA SER A 44 -9.90 -0.91 -7.47
C SER A 44 -8.88 -1.93 -7.94
N THR A 45 -9.27 -2.80 -8.89
CA THR A 45 -8.49 -3.97 -9.31
C THR A 45 -8.17 -3.88 -10.80
N VAL A 46 -6.90 -4.08 -11.15
CA VAL A 46 -6.42 -4.16 -12.55
C VAL A 46 -6.41 -5.61 -13.03
N THR A 47 -5.76 -6.49 -12.26
CA THR A 47 -5.60 -7.91 -12.61
C THR A 47 -5.79 -8.77 -11.37
N VAL A 48 -6.69 -9.74 -11.43
CA VAL A 48 -6.81 -10.80 -10.40
C VAL A 48 -5.87 -11.94 -10.78
N THR A 49 -4.97 -12.32 -9.90
CA THR A 49 -3.98 -13.39 -10.11
C THR A 49 -4.52 -14.73 -9.60
N TYR A 50 -5.69 -15.15 -10.09
CA TYR A 50 -6.49 -16.25 -9.54
C TYR A 50 -5.69 -17.54 -9.38
N ASP A 51 -5.15 -18.07 -10.48
CA ASP A 51 -4.45 -19.38 -10.49
C ASP A 51 -3.19 -19.35 -9.64
N LEU A 52 -2.43 -18.23 -9.71
CA LEU A 52 -1.27 -18.02 -8.86
C LEU A 52 -1.65 -18.00 -7.38
N ALA A 53 -2.71 -17.27 -7.02
CA ALA A 53 -3.16 -17.15 -5.65
C ALA A 53 -3.61 -18.50 -5.08
N ILE A 54 -4.38 -19.28 -5.82
CA ILE A 54 -4.80 -20.63 -5.40
C ILE A 54 -3.60 -21.55 -5.23
N LYS A 55 -2.63 -21.53 -6.17
CA LYS A 55 -1.39 -22.32 -6.06
C LYS A 55 -0.58 -21.94 -4.82
N GLN A 56 -0.43 -20.64 -4.54
CA GLN A 56 0.27 -20.16 -3.35
C GLN A 56 -0.48 -20.51 -2.07
N ALA A 57 -1.80 -20.41 -2.05
CA ALA A 57 -2.65 -20.75 -0.92
C ALA A 57 -2.57 -22.24 -0.55
N SER A 58 -2.72 -23.12 -1.54
CA SER A 58 -2.59 -24.57 -1.35
C SER A 58 -1.21 -24.95 -0.80
N LYS A 59 -0.15 -24.32 -1.30
CA LYS A 59 1.21 -24.53 -0.79
C LYS A 59 1.34 -24.06 0.68
N ALA A 60 0.83 -22.87 1.00
CA ALA A 60 0.86 -22.33 2.36
C ALA A 60 0.09 -23.24 3.33
N GLU A 61 -1.08 -23.72 2.93
CA GLU A 61 -1.89 -24.65 3.72
C GLU A 61 -1.15 -25.96 4.02
N GLN A 62 -0.55 -26.58 2.99
CA GLN A 62 0.24 -27.80 3.17
C GLN A 62 1.42 -27.59 4.13
N GLU A 63 2.15 -26.48 4.00
CA GLU A 63 3.26 -26.15 4.88
C GLU A 63 2.81 -25.97 6.34
N ILE A 64 1.68 -25.29 6.56
CA ILE A 64 1.11 -25.08 7.91
C ILE A 64 0.61 -26.39 8.52
N ILE A 65 -0.04 -27.26 7.74
CA ILE A 65 -0.45 -28.59 8.19
C ILE A 65 0.77 -29.41 8.64
N GLN A 66 1.89 -29.31 7.91
CA GLN A 66 3.16 -29.96 8.24
C GLN A 66 3.93 -29.30 9.39
N GLY A 67 3.39 -28.26 10.02
CA GLY A 67 4.04 -27.54 11.11
C GLY A 67 5.09 -26.50 10.66
N LYS A 68 5.20 -26.21 9.36
CA LYS A 68 6.09 -25.20 8.80
C LYS A 68 5.37 -23.85 8.75
N TYR A 69 5.57 -23.03 9.75
CA TYR A 69 4.96 -21.68 9.81
C TYR A 69 6.03 -20.62 9.57
N ARG A 70 5.83 -19.78 8.53
CA ARG A 70 6.81 -18.78 8.06
C ARG A 70 6.70 -17.43 8.77
N GLY A 71 5.61 -17.17 9.47
CA GLY A 71 5.38 -15.92 10.17
C GLY A 71 3.95 -15.37 10.01
N PRO A 72 3.70 -14.16 10.50
CA PRO A 72 2.34 -13.63 10.66
C PRO A 72 1.57 -13.42 9.34
N LEU A 73 2.27 -13.33 8.22
CA LEU A 73 1.63 -13.18 6.89
C LEU A 73 1.45 -14.49 6.14
N HIS A 74 1.85 -15.63 6.72
CA HIS A 74 1.77 -16.93 6.06
C HIS A 74 0.32 -17.35 5.81
N GLY A 75 -0.03 -17.50 4.52
CA GLY A 75 -1.37 -17.87 4.08
C GLY A 75 -2.35 -16.71 3.96
N ILE A 76 -1.91 -15.45 4.10
CA ILE A 76 -2.78 -14.27 3.99
C ILE A 76 -2.69 -13.68 2.57
N PRO A 77 -3.84 -13.51 1.87
CA PRO A 77 -3.88 -12.86 0.57
C PRO A 77 -3.66 -11.35 0.67
N TYR A 78 -3.03 -10.76 -0.38
CA TYR A 78 -2.80 -9.33 -0.46
C TYR A 78 -2.95 -8.80 -1.88
N GLY A 79 -3.17 -7.50 -1.99
CA GLY A 79 -3.08 -6.77 -3.24
C GLY A 79 -1.84 -5.88 -3.31
N ILE A 80 -1.38 -5.59 -4.53
CA ILE A 80 -0.21 -4.73 -4.73
C ILE A 80 -0.48 -3.68 -5.80
N LYS A 81 -0.07 -2.44 -5.54
CA LYS A 81 -0.17 -1.34 -6.51
C LYS A 81 0.47 -1.74 -7.84
N ASP A 82 -0.18 -1.39 -8.94
CA ASP A 82 0.18 -1.89 -10.27
C ASP A 82 1.43 -1.27 -10.91
N LEU A 83 2.32 -0.72 -10.09
CA LEU A 83 3.64 -0.29 -10.52
C LEU A 83 4.77 -1.27 -10.15
N PHE A 84 4.48 -2.30 -9.36
CA PHE A 84 5.46 -3.30 -8.96
C PHE A 84 5.54 -4.44 -9.98
N ALA A 85 6.74 -4.78 -10.42
CA ALA A 85 6.99 -5.94 -11.25
C ALA A 85 6.61 -7.24 -10.52
N THR A 86 5.80 -8.06 -11.18
CA THR A 86 5.33 -9.37 -10.69
C THR A 86 5.73 -10.51 -11.63
N GLY A 87 6.85 -10.34 -12.32
CA GLY A 87 7.33 -11.28 -13.30
C GLY A 87 6.34 -11.42 -14.46
N VAL A 88 6.25 -12.62 -14.98
CA VAL A 88 5.30 -12.99 -16.04
C VAL A 88 3.93 -13.38 -15.50
N ASP A 89 3.78 -13.46 -14.18
CA ASP A 89 2.53 -13.91 -13.54
C ASP A 89 1.36 -12.93 -13.75
N ALA A 90 1.65 -11.63 -13.91
CA ALA A 90 0.65 -10.62 -14.25
C ALA A 90 1.28 -9.41 -14.94
N PRO A 91 0.55 -8.70 -15.82
CA PRO A 91 0.98 -7.43 -16.37
C PRO A 91 1.27 -6.40 -15.27
N THR A 92 2.17 -5.49 -15.56
CA THR A 92 2.50 -4.34 -14.70
C THR A 92 2.37 -3.08 -15.52
N THR A 93 1.24 -2.40 -15.38
CA THR A 93 0.77 -1.40 -16.35
C THR A 93 1.11 0.04 -15.96
N TRP A 94 1.61 0.28 -14.74
CA TRP A 94 1.81 1.63 -14.20
C TRP A 94 0.55 2.51 -14.23
N GLY A 95 -0.63 1.85 -14.27
CA GLY A 95 -1.92 2.50 -14.36
C GLY A 95 -2.23 3.12 -15.72
N ALA A 96 -1.41 2.88 -16.75
CA ALA A 96 -1.44 3.55 -18.03
C ALA A 96 -1.72 2.60 -19.19
N ASN A 97 -2.54 3.03 -20.14
CA ASN A 97 -2.97 2.22 -21.27
C ASN A 97 -1.83 1.73 -22.19
N PRO A 98 -0.77 2.52 -22.47
CA PRO A 98 0.35 2.06 -23.27
C PRO A 98 1.05 0.79 -22.74
N PHE A 99 0.94 0.54 -21.45
CA PHE A 99 1.59 -0.59 -20.76
C PHE A 99 0.63 -1.72 -20.38
N ARG A 100 -0.59 -1.73 -20.89
CA ARG A 100 -1.66 -2.67 -20.50
C ARG A 100 -1.23 -4.15 -20.48
N ASN A 101 -0.38 -4.57 -21.38
CA ASN A 101 0.06 -5.97 -21.52
C ASN A 101 1.54 -6.17 -21.15
N ARG A 102 2.20 -5.16 -20.57
CA ARG A 102 3.62 -5.24 -20.27
C ARG A 102 3.89 -6.14 -19.08
N THR A 103 4.76 -7.11 -19.25
CA THR A 103 5.31 -7.96 -18.18
C THR A 103 6.81 -7.69 -18.00
N PHE A 104 7.34 -8.13 -16.88
CA PHE A 104 8.78 -8.11 -16.59
C PHE A 104 9.30 -9.53 -16.42
N ASP A 105 10.59 -9.74 -16.60
CA ASP A 105 11.27 -11.02 -16.38
C ASP A 105 11.65 -11.28 -14.91
N HIS A 106 11.36 -10.30 -14.04
CA HIS A 106 11.71 -10.34 -12.63
C HIS A 106 10.56 -9.87 -11.75
N ASN A 107 10.64 -10.20 -10.47
CA ASN A 107 9.75 -9.68 -9.43
C ASN A 107 10.41 -8.53 -8.67
N ALA A 108 9.60 -7.56 -8.24
CA ALA A 108 10.04 -6.56 -7.28
C ALA A 108 10.47 -7.23 -5.96
N THR A 109 11.47 -6.66 -5.29
CA THR A 109 11.97 -7.20 -4.01
C THR A 109 10.88 -7.33 -2.96
N VAL A 110 9.97 -6.36 -2.88
CA VAL A 110 8.82 -6.42 -1.95
C VAL A 110 7.91 -7.62 -2.22
N VAL A 111 7.69 -7.97 -3.50
CA VAL A 111 6.92 -9.15 -3.91
C VAL A 111 7.63 -10.43 -3.48
N MET A 112 8.95 -10.49 -3.66
CA MET A 112 9.76 -11.64 -3.22
C MET A 112 9.75 -11.81 -1.69
N ASN A 113 9.85 -10.71 -0.94
CA ASN A 113 9.82 -10.76 0.53
C ASN A 113 8.46 -11.26 1.04
N LEU A 114 7.35 -10.80 0.46
CA LEU A 114 6.01 -11.30 0.77
C LEU A 114 5.83 -12.76 0.38
N LYS A 115 6.30 -13.17 -0.79
CA LYS A 115 6.29 -14.59 -1.23
C LYS A 115 7.09 -15.48 -0.27
N ASN A 116 8.26 -15.01 0.17
CA ASN A 116 9.11 -15.74 1.11
C ASN A 116 8.47 -15.86 2.52
N SER A 117 7.68 -14.86 2.93
CA SER A 117 6.88 -14.93 4.16
C SER A 117 5.65 -15.85 4.04
N GLY A 118 5.33 -16.32 2.84
CA GLY A 118 4.17 -17.15 2.54
C GLY A 118 2.88 -16.35 2.35
N ALA A 119 2.93 -15.03 2.17
CA ALA A 119 1.80 -14.21 1.76
C ALA A 119 1.41 -14.53 0.30
N ILE A 120 0.14 -14.35 -0.03
CA ILE A 120 -0.46 -14.79 -1.28
C ILE A 120 -0.81 -13.59 -2.15
N LEU A 121 -0.19 -13.46 -3.31
CA LEU A 121 -0.49 -12.39 -4.27
C LEU A 121 -1.85 -12.66 -4.92
N ALA A 122 -2.87 -11.87 -4.57
CA ALA A 122 -4.23 -12.03 -5.07
C ALA A 122 -4.58 -11.08 -6.23
N ALA A 123 -3.99 -9.87 -6.24
CA ALA A 123 -4.30 -8.91 -7.30
C ALA A 123 -3.24 -7.81 -7.48
N LYS A 124 -3.19 -7.26 -8.71
CA LYS A 124 -2.63 -5.95 -9.03
C LYS A 124 -3.74 -4.91 -8.85
N LEU A 125 -3.47 -3.84 -8.12
CA LEU A 125 -4.45 -2.84 -7.71
C LEU A 125 -4.29 -1.54 -8.46
N ALA A 126 -5.41 -0.88 -8.74
CA ALA A 126 -5.48 0.35 -9.50
C ALA A 126 -4.64 1.49 -8.89
N MET A 127 -4.19 2.35 -9.76
CA MET A 127 -3.39 3.52 -9.42
C MET A 127 -3.65 4.65 -10.41
N ILE A 128 -3.29 5.87 -10.03
CA ILE A 128 -3.19 6.98 -10.99
C ILE A 128 -2.11 6.64 -12.02
N GLU A 129 -2.38 6.96 -13.29
CA GLU A 129 -1.39 6.84 -14.39
C GLU A 129 -0.03 7.40 -13.95
N MET A 130 1.02 6.62 -14.18
CA MET A 130 2.40 6.98 -13.87
C MET A 130 2.63 7.46 -12.42
N ALA A 131 1.71 7.13 -11.51
CA ALA A 131 1.70 7.49 -10.08
C ALA A 131 1.69 9.01 -9.79
N GLY A 132 1.41 9.86 -10.79
CA GLY A 132 1.51 11.30 -10.62
C GLY A 132 0.79 12.12 -11.69
N GLY A 133 1.24 13.35 -11.88
CA GLY A 133 0.78 14.24 -12.93
C GLY A 133 -0.68 14.68 -12.78
N MET A 134 -1.34 14.84 -13.91
CA MET A 134 -2.72 15.34 -13.99
C MET A 134 -3.75 14.40 -13.36
N GLY A 135 -3.42 13.14 -13.08
CA GLY A 135 -4.32 12.16 -12.46
C GLY A 135 -4.86 12.54 -11.09
N TYR A 136 -4.24 13.49 -10.40
CA TYR A 136 -4.78 14.07 -9.17
C TYR A 136 -5.94 15.04 -9.41
N ASN A 137 -6.02 15.65 -10.59
CA ASN A 137 -7.10 16.55 -11.00
C ASN A 137 -8.08 15.88 -11.97
N GLN A 138 -7.69 14.76 -12.56
CA GLN A 138 -8.47 13.98 -13.52
C GLN A 138 -8.59 12.54 -13.03
N PRO A 139 -9.61 12.18 -12.23
CA PRO A 139 -9.74 10.81 -11.68
C PRO A 139 -9.83 9.71 -12.75
N ASN A 140 -10.17 10.06 -13.99
CA ASN A 140 -10.17 9.14 -15.14
C ASN A 140 -8.76 8.72 -15.59
N ALA A 141 -7.71 9.45 -15.20
CA ALA A 141 -6.32 9.13 -15.51
C ALA A 141 -5.86 7.91 -14.70
N SER A 142 -6.41 6.76 -15.05
CA SER A 142 -6.14 5.44 -14.48
C SER A 142 -6.65 4.40 -15.46
N LEU A 143 -5.93 3.29 -15.60
CA LEU A 143 -6.28 2.21 -16.53
C LEU A 143 -7.71 1.66 -16.35
N THR A 144 -8.21 1.69 -15.12
CA THR A 144 -9.53 1.17 -14.73
C THR A 144 -10.59 2.26 -14.60
N GLY A 145 -10.25 3.52 -14.92
CA GLY A 145 -11.07 4.68 -14.63
C GLY A 145 -10.99 5.10 -13.15
N PRO A 146 -11.86 6.03 -12.71
CA PRO A 146 -11.79 6.60 -11.36
C PRO A 146 -11.96 5.53 -10.29
N CYS A 147 -10.96 5.32 -9.47
CA CYS A 147 -11.08 4.42 -8.33
C CYS A 147 -12.00 5.05 -7.27
N ARG A 148 -12.99 4.29 -6.80
CA ARG A 148 -14.08 4.79 -5.98
C ARG A 148 -13.80 4.60 -4.50
N ASN A 149 -14.26 5.57 -3.71
CA ASN A 149 -14.16 5.55 -2.27
C ASN A 149 -15.09 4.49 -1.65
N PRO A 150 -14.63 3.67 -0.69
CA PRO A 150 -15.45 2.61 -0.07
C PRO A 150 -16.66 3.15 0.73
N TRP A 151 -16.58 4.36 1.26
CA TRP A 151 -17.66 4.99 2.03
C TRP A 151 -18.68 5.72 1.15
N ASN A 152 -18.24 6.21 -0.01
CA ASN A 152 -19.11 6.90 -0.97
C ASN A 152 -18.59 6.69 -2.39
N LYS A 153 -19.26 5.83 -3.16
CA LYS A 153 -18.87 5.49 -4.53
C LYS A 153 -18.90 6.66 -5.52
N ASN A 154 -19.54 7.78 -5.16
CA ASN A 154 -19.52 9.00 -5.96
C ASN A 154 -18.29 9.87 -5.70
N ARG A 155 -17.42 9.44 -4.77
CA ARG A 155 -16.17 10.10 -4.43
C ARG A 155 -14.96 9.28 -4.86
N TRP A 156 -13.88 9.96 -5.09
CA TRP A 156 -12.60 9.37 -5.40
C TRP A 156 -11.92 8.79 -4.15
N ALA A 157 -11.17 7.70 -4.33
CA ALA A 157 -10.47 6.99 -3.25
C ALA A 157 -9.16 7.65 -2.80
N GLY A 158 -8.78 8.80 -3.38
CA GLY A 158 -7.43 9.34 -3.21
C GLY A 158 -6.42 8.62 -4.12
N GLY A 159 -5.17 9.02 -4.06
CA GLY A 159 -4.11 8.47 -4.90
C GLY A 159 -2.70 8.84 -4.42
N SER A 160 -1.70 8.33 -5.13
CA SER A 160 -1.75 7.50 -6.37
C SER A 160 -1.99 6.01 -6.12
N SER A 161 -1.90 5.47 -4.88
CA SER A 161 -2.24 4.08 -4.53
C SER A 161 -3.75 3.92 -4.30
N SER A 162 -4.56 4.39 -5.25
CA SER A 162 -6.02 4.50 -5.14
C SER A 162 -6.69 3.14 -4.91
N GLY A 163 -6.33 2.12 -5.69
CA GLY A 163 -6.84 0.76 -5.53
C GLY A 163 -6.40 0.11 -4.23
N SER A 164 -5.18 0.41 -3.75
CA SER A 164 -4.70 -0.13 -2.48
C SER A 164 -5.55 0.36 -1.30
N GLY A 165 -5.84 1.67 -1.22
CA GLY A 165 -6.73 2.21 -0.18
C GLY A 165 -8.16 1.71 -0.31
N SER A 166 -8.73 1.76 -1.52
CA SER A 166 -10.11 1.36 -1.79
C SER A 166 -10.34 -0.13 -1.52
N ALA A 167 -9.45 -1.02 -1.97
CA ALA A 167 -9.61 -2.46 -1.80
C ALA A 167 -9.52 -2.90 -0.34
N VAL A 168 -8.65 -2.27 0.46
CA VAL A 168 -8.58 -2.54 1.90
C VAL A 168 -9.82 -2.00 2.61
N GLY A 169 -10.21 -0.75 2.35
CA GLY A 169 -11.36 -0.11 2.99
C GLY A 169 -12.71 -0.76 2.66
N SER A 170 -12.83 -1.39 1.48
CA SER A 170 -14.03 -2.14 1.08
C SER A 170 -13.96 -3.63 1.41
N GLY A 171 -12.93 -4.08 2.13
CA GLY A 171 -12.76 -5.49 2.49
C GLY A 171 -12.54 -6.41 1.29
N ILE A 172 -11.98 -5.91 0.18
CA ILE A 172 -11.68 -6.70 -1.02
C ILE A 172 -10.36 -7.46 -0.84
N VAL A 173 -9.43 -6.91 -0.08
CA VAL A 173 -8.20 -7.58 0.37
C VAL A 173 -7.91 -7.23 1.82
N PRO A 174 -7.26 -8.12 2.61
CA PRO A 174 -6.91 -7.82 4.01
C PRO A 174 -5.88 -6.71 4.16
N PHE A 175 -4.93 -6.63 3.24
CA PHE A 175 -3.92 -5.58 3.18
C PHE A 175 -3.42 -5.37 1.75
N ALA A 176 -2.77 -4.25 1.54
CA ALA A 176 -2.17 -3.90 0.27
C ALA A 176 -0.81 -3.23 0.43
N ILE A 177 -0.02 -3.27 -0.64
CA ILE A 177 1.23 -2.50 -0.75
C ILE A 177 1.01 -1.34 -1.71
N GLY A 178 1.45 -0.16 -1.29
CA GLY A 178 1.47 1.05 -2.09
C GLY A 178 2.85 1.68 -2.17
N THR A 179 2.93 2.81 -2.86
CA THR A 179 4.13 3.68 -2.87
C THR A 179 3.73 5.11 -2.56
N GLU A 180 4.66 5.84 -2.02
CA GLU A 180 4.49 7.27 -1.79
C GLU A 180 5.74 8.05 -2.15
N THR A 181 5.55 9.02 -3.04
CA THR A 181 6.50 10.09 -3.31
C THR A 181 6.16 11.28 -2.42
N TRP A 182 4.91 11.77 -2.54
CA TRP A 182 4.37 12.89 -1.77
C TRP A 182 2.87 12.71 -1.48
N GLY A 183 2.51 11.83 -0.55
CA GLY A 183 1.12 11.58 -0.11
C GLY A 183 0.46 10.32 -0.66
N SER A 184 1.08 9.56 -1.58
CA SER A 184 0.40 8.48 -2.34
C SER A 184 0.08 7.20 -1.55
N ILE A 185 0.46 7.08 -0.28
CA ILE A 185 -0.03 6.08 0.69
C ILE A 185 -1.01 6.75 1.66
N LEU A 186 -0.60 7.90 2.21
CA LEU A 186 -1.36 8.57 3.28
C LEU A 186 -2.67 9.16 2.76
N SER A 187 -2.70 9.72 1.54
CA SER A 187 -3.92 10.26 0.93
C SER A 187 -4.99 9.18 0.73
N PRO A 188 -4.74 8.07 0.00
CA PRO A 188 -5.76 7.03 -0.14
C PRO A 188 -6.11 6.34 1.17
N ALA A 189 -5.17 6.18 2.11
CA ALA A 189 -5.48 5.65 3.43
C ALA A 189 -6.44 6.55 4.20
N SER A 190 -6.20 7.87 4.22
CA SER A 190 -7.06 8.85 4.86
C SER A 190 -8.46 8.89 4.23
N TYR A 191 -8.56 8.94 2.89
CA TYR A 191 -9.83 8.99 2.19
C TYR A 191 -10.67 7.71 2.34
N CYS A 192 -10.00 6.56 2.40
CA CYS A 192 -10.67 5.27 2.53
C CYS A 192 -10.90 4.82 3.97
N GLY A 193 -10.43 5.57 4.98
CA GLY A 193 -10.63 5.26 6.39
C GLY A 193 -9.85 4.03 6.87
N VAL A 194 -8.63 3.86 6.37
CA VAL A 194 -7.73 2.76 6.70
C VAL A 194 -6.38 3.28 7.20
N ALA A 195 -5.56 2.43 7.79
CA ALA A 195 -4.20 2.78 8.17
C ALA A 195 -3.27 2.70 6.97
N GLY A 196 -2.44 3.72 6.79
CA GLY A 196 -1.33 3.72 5.82
C GLY A 196 -0.03 4.09 6.52
N LEU A 197 1.05 3.40 6.21
CA LEU A 197 2.35 3.68 6.79
C LEU A 197 3.36 4.02 5.69
N ARG A 198 3.80 5.28 5.68
CA ARG A 198 4.92 5.73 4.87
C ARG A 198 6.22 5.59 5.67
N PRO A 199 7.07 4.61 5.34
CA PRO A 199 8.32 4.44 6.07
C PRO A 199 9.34 5.51 5.71
N THR A 200 10.40 5.59 6.50
CA THR A 200 11.60 6.37 6.18
C THR A 200 12.18 5.91 4.84
N PHE A 201 12.67 6.84 4.02
CA PHE A 201 13.39 6.55 2.79
C PHE A 201 14.52 5.52 3.02
N GLY A 202 14.66 4.57 2.09
CA GLY A 202 15.63 3.49 2.22
C GLY A 202 15.27 2.41 3.25
N ARG A 203 14.05 2.40 3.79
CA ARG A 203 13.60 1.34 4.71
C ARG A 203 13.17 0.07 3.96
N VAL A 204 12.53 0.22 2.82
CA VAL A 204 12.06 -0.88 1.96
C VAL A 204 12.65 -0.70 0.57
N SER A 205 13.13 -1.79 -0.03
CA SER A 205 13.65 -1.78 -1.39
C SER A 205 12.59 -1.37 -2.41
N ARG A 206 13.00 -0.54 -3.35
CA ARG A 206 12.21 -0.08 -4.49
C ARG A 206 12.56 -0.84 -5.78
N TYR A 207 13.49 -1.79 -5.71
CA TYR A 207 13.85 -2.60 -6.88
C TYR A 207 12.61 -3.28 -7.47
N GLY A 208 12.43 -3.11 -8.78
CA GLY A 208 11.26 -3.62 -9.51
C GLY A 208 9.98 -2.80 -9.35
N ALA A 209 10.03 -1.64 -8.71
CA ALA A 209 8.98 -0.65 -8.74
C ALA A 209 9.25 0.42 -9.80
N MET A 210 8.21 0.95 -10.45
CA MET A 210 8.33 2.13 -11.29
C MET A 210 8.87 3.29 -10.46
N THR A 211 9.87 3.97 -10.96
CA THR A 211 10.40 5.19 -10.37
C THR A 211 9.55 6.38 -10.81
N LEU A 212 9.06 7.17 -9.85
CA LEU A 212 8.53 8.50 -10.08
C LEU A 212 9.56 9.57 -9.66
N SER A 213 10.16 9.39 -8.49
CA SER A 213 11.23 10.23 -7.98
C SER A 213 12.17 9.39 -7.12
N TRP A 214 13.41 9.19 -7.58
CA TRP A 214 14.34 8.27 -6.93
C TRP A 214 14.81 8.70 -5.54
N SER A 215 14.72 9.98 -5.19
CA SER A 215 15.04 10.47 -3.83
C SER A 215 13.82 10.57 -2.91
N LEU A 216 12.60 10.55 -3.47
CA LEU A 216 11.36 10.74 -2.70
C LEU A 216 10.51 9.45 -2.58
N ASP A 217 10.66 8.46 -3.47
CA ASP A 217 9.81 7.28 -3.47
C ASP A 217 10.05 6.37 -2.27
N LYS A 218 8.97 5.92 -1.64
CA LYS A 218 8.95 4.95 -0.54
C LYS A 218 7.89 3.90 -0.81
N VAL A 219 8.17 2.66 -0.42
CA VAL A 219 7.22 1.53 -0.47
C VAL A 219 6.67 1.31 0.93
N GLY A 220 5.36 1.16 1.07
CA GLY A 220 4.77 0.92 2.36
C GLY A 220 3.39 0.25 2.33
N PRO A 221 2.96 -0.29 3.49
CA PRO A 221 1.70 -1.00 3.63
C PRO A 221 0.50 -0.07 3.82
N ILE A 222 -0.66 -0.60 3.39
CA ILE A 222 -2.00 -0.10 3.70
C ILE A 222 -2.80 -1.28 4.26
N ALA A 223 -3.39 -1.12 5.44
CA ALA A 223 -4.12 -2.17 6.15
C ALA A 223 -5.23 -1.58 7.03
N LEU A 224 -6.04 -2.42 7.65
CA LEU A 224 -7.13 -1.96 8.54
C LEU A 224 -6.60 -1.27 9.82
N THR A 225 -5.44 -1.69 10.33
CA THR A 225 -4.89 -1.18 11.58
C THR A 225 -3.42 -0.76 11.44
N ALA A 226 -2.97 0.14 12.31
CA ALA A 226 -1.55 0.54 12.38
C ALA A 226 -0.64 -0.62 12.82
N ASP A 227 -1.13 -1.52 13.68
CA ASP A 227 -0.40 -2.72 14.14
C ASP A 227 -0.14 -3.68 12.97
N ASP A 228 -1.13 -3.85 12.07
CA ASP A 228 -0.95 -4.62 10.84
C ASP A 228 0.07 -3.97 9.91
N CYS A 229 0.00 -2.65 9.73
CA CYS A 229 1.00 -1.92 8.92
C CYS A 229 2.41 -2.14 9.46
N GLY A 230 2.59 -2.12 10.79
CA GLY A 230 3.86 -2.42 11.44
C GLY A 230 4.35 -3.83 11.13
N THR A 231 3.48 -4.84 11.27
CA THR A 231 3.79 -6.25 10.99
C THR A 231 4.19 -6.48 9.52
N ILE A 232 3.48 -5.85 8.60
CA ILE A 232 3.77 -5.92 7.16
C ILE A 232 5.11 -5.22 6.87
N LEU A 233 5.34 -4.02 7.44
CA LEU A 233 6.59 -3.29 7.27
C LEU A 233 7.80 -4.11 7.75
N GLU A 234 7.70 -4.78 8.89
CA GLU A 234 8.77 -5.65 9.39
C GLU A 234 9.11 -6.78 8.40
N THR A 235 8.08 -7.35 7.74
CA THR A 235 8.23 -8.40 6.74
C THR A 235 8.92 -7.90 5.46
N ILE A 236 8.58 -6.70 5.00
CA ILE A 236 9.11 -6.16 3.74
C ILE A 236 10.42 -5.37 3.89
N SER A 237 10.82 -5.02 5.13
CA SER A 237 12.05 -4.27 5.45
C SER A 237 13.26 -5.20 5.55
N VAL A 238 13.63 -5.82 4.44
CA VAL A 238 14.79 -6.73 4.35
C VAL A 238 15.89 -6.05 3.55
N PRO A 239 17.17 -6.18 3.94
CA PRO A 239 18.28 -5.68 3.14
C PRO A 239 18.24 -6.20 1.71
N ASP A 240 18.58 -5.33 0.76
CA ASP A 240 18.56 -5.65 -0.67
C ASP A 240 19.75 -4.98 -1.38
N ASN A 241 20.59 -5.79 -2.01
CA ASN A 241 21.73 -5.29 -2.78
C ASN A 241 21.36 -4.72 -4.15
N LYS A 242 20.09 -4.87 -4.56
CA LYS A 242 19.57 -4.34 -5.85
C LYS A 242 19.09 -2.91 -5.75
N ASP A 243 18.88 -2.39 -4.56
CA ASP A 243 18.60 -0.99 -4.28
C ASP A 243 19.65 -0.43 -3.32
N SER A 244 20.59 0.34 -3.86
CA SER A 244 21.72 0.91 -3.11
C SER A 244 21.31 1.87 -2.00
N THR A 245 20.06 2.32 -1.98
CA THR A 245 19.54 3.23 -0.95
C THR A 245 18.98 2.51 0.27
N VAL A 246 18.85 1.18 0.21
CA VAL A 246 18.28 0.40 1.32
C VAL A 246 19.25 0.31 2.49
N SER A 247 18.74 0.61 3.68
CA SER A 247 19.48 0.43 4.93
C SER A 247 19.73 -1.06 5.21
N PHE A 248 20.98 -1.43 5.44
CA PHE A 248 21.35 -2.79 5.84
C PHE A 248 20.91 -3.18 7.26
N LYS A 249 20.37 -2.24 8.03
CA LYS A 249 19.81 -2.54 9.35
C LYS A 249 18.39 -3.08 9.21
N ARG A 250 18.21 -4.33 9.62
CA ARG A 250 16.88 -4.93 9.69
C ARG A 250 15.98 -4.11 10.61
N HIS A 251 14.76 -3.84 10.17
CA HIS A 251 13.76 -3.19 11.00
C HIS A 251 13.13 -4.21 11.94
N SER A 252 12.93 -3.80 13.18
CA SER A 252 12.19 -4.55 14.19
C SER A 252 11.23 -3.58 14.90
N LEU A 253 10.00 -3.98 15.06
CA LEU A 253 9.02 -3.20 15.82
C LEU A 253 9.44 -3.15 17.29
N LYS A 254 9.58 -1.93 17.82
CA LYS A 254 9.75 -1.75 19.25
C LYS A 254 8.44 -2.06 19.96
N LYS A 255 8.47 -3.02 20.87
CA LYS A 255 7.32 -3.27 21.75
C LYS A 255 7.42 -2.33 22.96
N TYR A 256 6.37 -1.55 23.19
CA TYR A 256 6.21 -0.74 24.37
C TYR A 256 5.44 -1.54 25.44
N GLY A 257 5.90 -1.52 26.67
CA GLY A 257 5.17 -2.09 27.80
C GLY A 257 4.04 -1.17 28.27
N PRO A 258 3.09 -1.67 29.06
CA PRO A 258 1.97 -0.86 29.58
C PRO A 258 2.38 0.36 30.41
N GLN A 259 3.61 0.36 30.90
CA GLN A 259 4.20 1.42 31.73
C GLN A 259 5.02 2.45 30.92
N ASP A 260 5.30 2.16 29.64
CA ASP A 260 6.11 3.04 28.80
C ASP A 260 5.26 4.21 28.31
N LYS A 261 5.47 5.39 28.85
CA LYS A 261 4.90 6.61 28.28
C LYS A 261 5.61 6.97 26.97
N VAL A 262 4.83 7.14 25.93
CA VAL A 262 5.33 7.61 24.63
C VAL A 262 5.37 9.14 24.66
N LYS A 263 6.45 9.74 24.17
CA LYS A 263 6.51 11.18 23.91
C LYS A 263 6.02 11.44 22.49
N LEU A 264 5.02 12.30 22.37
CA LEU A 264 4.46 12.73 21.08
C LEU A 264 4.63 14.23 20.91
N ALA A 265 5.01 14.64 19.71
CA ALA A 265 5.01 16.04 19.31
C ALA A 265 3.81 16.34 18.41
N VAL A 266 3.17 17.47 18.62
CA VAL A 266 2.12 18.00 17.76
C VAL A 266 2.67 19.24 17.06
N ILE A 267 2.65 19.22 15.73
CA ILE A 267 3.09 20.38 14.95
C ILE A 267 2.05 21.49 15.09
N LYS A 268 2.51 22.65 15.57
CA LYS A 268 1.69 23.84 15.70
C LYS A 268 1.01 24.17 14.37
N ASP A 269 -0.24 24.58 14.43
CA ASP A 269 -1.03 24.99 13.27
C ASP A 269 -1.22 23.94 12.17
N SER A 270 -0.86 22.67 12.42
CA SER A 270 -0.99 21.57 11.42
C SER A 270 -2.41 21.39 10.85
N CYS A 271 -3.43 21.82 11.57
CA CYS A 271 -4.84 21.77 11.16
C CYS A 271 -5.43 23.13 10.74
N ILE A 272 -4.63 24.19 10.58
CA ILE A 272 -5.16 25.55 10.40
C ILE A 272 -6.10 25.66 9.20
N HIS A 273 -5.80 24.98 8.09
CA HIS A 273 -6.59 24.99 6.86
C HIS A 273 -7.60 23.82 6.76
N ALA A 274 -7.68 22.96 7.79
CA ALA A 274 -8.62 21.85 7.78
C ALA A 274 -10.07 22.33 8.02
N ASP A 275 -11.05 21.59 7.46
CA ASP A 275 -12.45 21.82 7.75
C ASP A 275 -12.78 21.53 9.23
N LYS A 276 -13.98 21.95 9.66
CA LYS A 276 -14.42 21.82 11.06
C LYS A 276 -14.47 20.36 11.52
N ALA A 277 -14.90 19.42 10.67
CA ALA A 277 -15.01 18.02 11.04
C ALA A 277 -13.63 17.40 11.26
N THR A 278 -12.69 17.66 10.36
CA THR A 278 -11.29 17.24 10.47
C THR A 278 -10.63 17.82 11.72
N LYS A 279 -10.81 19.12 12.00
CA LYS A 279 -10.31 19.74 13.24
C LYS A 279 -10.84 19.05 14.47
N ASN A 280 -12.16 18.82 14.54
CA ASN A 280 -12.78 18.14 15.68
C ASN A 280 -12.20 16.73 15.87
N ASN A 281 -12.07 15.95 14.81
CA ASN A 281 -11.49 14.61 14.88
C ASN A 281 -10.04 14.62 15.36
N PHE A 282 -9.25 15.59 14.89
CA PHE A 282 -7.86 15.76 15.32
C PHE A 282 -7.77 16.06 16.83
N PHE A 283 -8.54 17.01 17.34
CA PHE A 283 -8.53 17.34 18.78
C PHE A 283 -9.09 16.23 19.64
N ASN A 284 -10.11 15.49 19.17
CA ASN A 284 -10.60 14.30 19.86
C ASN A 284 -9.53 13.23 19.95
N ALA A 285 -8.79 12.96 18.85
CA ALA A 285 -7.69 12.02 18.86
C ALA A 285 -6.57 12.45 19.84
N LEU A 286 -6.21 13.74 19.86
CA LEU A 286 -5.23 14.26 20.82
C LEU A 286 -5.69 14.08 22.27
N SER A 287 -6.98 14.28 22.55
CA SER A 287 -7.55 14.08 23.88
C SER A 287 -7.38 12.62 24.35
N ILE A 288 -7.61 11.67 23.46
CA ILE A 288 -7.40 10.24 23.75
C ILE A 288 -5.90 9.95 23.93
N LEU A 289 -5.05 10.46 23.04
CA LEU A 289 -3.60 10.21 23.09
C LEU A 289 -2.96 10.76 24.37
N LYS A 290 -3.47 11.85 24.96
CA LYS A 290 -3.00 12.37 26.26
C LYS A 290 -3.13 11.37 27.41
N THR A 291 -3.98 10.37 27.29
CA THR A 291 -4.13 9.33 28.32
C THR A 291 -2.98 8.32 28.33
N ILE A 292 -2.25 8.19 27.21
CA ILE A 292 -1.19 7.19 27.01
C ILE A 292 0.17 7.80 26.63
N ALA A 293 0.24 9.10 26.40
CA ALA A 293 1.43 9.80 25.94
C ALA A 293 1.58 11.17 26.57
N ASP A 294 2.83 11.60 26.72
CA ASP A 294 3.16 12.99 27.01
C ASP A 294 3.21 13.75 25.68
N ILE A 295 2.37 14.79 25.53
CA ILE A 295 2.24 15.54 24.28
C ILE A 295 2.85 16.92 24.42
N GLU A 296 3.75 17.25 23.50
CA GLU A 296 4.41 18.56 23.38
C GLU A 296 4.05 19.21 22.04
N GLU A 297 3.77 20.51 22.03
CA GLU A 297 3.60 21.27 20.80
C GLU A 297 4.97 21.74 20.31
N ILE A 298 5.25 21.52 19.01
CA ILE A 298 6.50 21.94 18.37
C ILE A 298 6.22 22.78 17.13
N SER A 299 7.16 23.65 16.78
CA SER A 299 7.16 24.36 15.50
C SER A 299 8.20 23.76 14.56
N LEU A 300 7.85 23.60 13.29
CA LEU A 300 8.84 23.26 12.26
C LEU A 300 9.66 24.48 11.90
N PRO A 301 10.93 24.31 11.45
CA PRO A 301 11.70 25.38 10.82
C PRO A 301 10.92 25.98 9.65
N ASP A 302 11.10 27.30 9.44
CA ASP A 302 10.45 28.00 8.34
C ASP A 302 11.25 27.79 7.03
N TYR A 303 10.87 26.73 6.30
CA TYR A 303 11.41 26.42 4.97
C TYR A 303 10.28 26.34 3.94
N PRO A 304 10.54 26.63 2.66
CA PRO A 304 9.56 26.49 1.58
C PRO A 304 9.39 25.02 1.19
N TYR A 305 8.89 24.18 2.10
CA TYR A 305 8.79 22.72 1.95
C TYR A 305 8.10 22.29 0.67
N GLU A 306 6.96 22.92 0.34
CA GLU A 306 6.22 22.59 -0.86
C GLU A 306 7.02 22.87 -2.15
N ALA A 307 7.64 24.03 -2.24
CA ALA A 307 8.44 24.41 -3.41
C ALA A 307 9.66 23.48 -3.58
N ILE A 308 10.32 23.11 -2.48
CA ILE A 308 11.46 22.18 -2.49
C ILE A 308 11.02 20.81 -3.01
N ILE A 309 9.96 20.22 -2.41
CA ILE A 309 9.47 18.89 -2.79
C ILE A 309 8.99 18.89 -4.23
N ARG A 310 8.26 19.93 -4.66
CA ARG A 310 7.77 20.08 -6.03
C ARG A 310 8.91 20.14 -7.04
N THR A 311 9.95 20.91 -6.77
CA THR A 311 11.12 21.03 -7.65
C THR A 311 11.83 19.68 -7.80
N ILE A 312 12.10 18.98 -6.70
CA ILE A 312 12.70 17.65 -6.73
C ILE A 312 11.83 16.67 -7.54
N LEU A 313 10.54 16.61 -7.21
CA LEU A 313 9.60 15.69 -7.87
C LEU A 313 9.56 15.94 -9.39
N LEU A 314 9.40 17.17 -9.83
CA LEU A 314 9.29 17.49 -11.27
C LEU A 314 10.61 17.20 -12.01
N SER A 315 11.75 17.56 -11.43
CA SER A 315 13.06 17.32 -12.05
C SER A 315 13.36 15.82 -12.16
N GLU A 316 13.15 15.08 -11.08
CA GLU A 316 13.44 13.65 -11.06
C GLU A 316 12.44 12.84 -11.89
N SER A 317 11.15 13.20 -11.90
CA SER A 317 10.16 12.52 -12.74
C SER A 317 10.39 12.78 -14.22
N ALA A 318 10.76 13.98 -14.61
CA ALA A 318 11.10 14.29 -16.00
C ALA A 318 12.27 13.44 -16.47
N SER A 319 13.33 13.31 -15.68
CA SER A 319 14.50 12.49 -16.03
C SER A 319 14.18 10.98 -15.94
N ALA A 320 13.44 10.52 -14.95
CA ALA A 320 13.10 9.10 -14.80
C ALA A 320 12.18 8.58 -15.92
N LEU A 321 11.41 9.46 -16.55
CA LEU A 321 10.43 9.15 -17.58
C LEU A 321 10.81 9.74 -18.95
N GLU A 322 12.07 10.16 -19.14
CA GLU A 322 12.57 10.79 -20.37
C GLU A 322 12.31 9.90 -21.59
N ASP A 323 12.76 8.66 -21.59
CA ASP A 323 12.51 7.71 -22.68
C ASP A 323 11.02 7.54 -23.01
N PHE A 324 10.17 7.58 -21.99
CA PHE A 324 8.72 7.45 -22.17
C PHE A 324 8.11 8.67 -22.88
N THR A 325 8.62 9.86 -22.61
CA THR A 325 8.18 11.10 -23.26
C THR A 325 8.76 11.22 -24.67
N ASP A 326 10.05 10.95 -24.84
CA ASP A 326 10.78 11.17 -26.08
C ASP A 326 10.40 10.20 -27.19
N ASN A 327 10.05 8.94 -26.85
CA ASN A 327 9.60 7.96 -27.84
C ASN A 327 8.10 8.10 -28.21
N GLY A 328 7.42 9.12 -27.71
CA GLY A 328 6.01 9.40 -28.01
C GLY A 328 4.99 8.50 -27.30
N THR A 329 5.42 7.59 -26.42
CA THR A 329 4.50 6.70 -25.71
C THR A 329 3.56 7.47 -24.77
N ALA A 330 4.00 8.66 -24.31
CA ALA A 330 3.19 9.56 -23.46
C ALA A 330 1.88 9.99 -24.12
N SER A 331 1.80 10.04 -25.47
CA SER A 331 0.56 10.37 -26.19
C SER A 331 -0.59 9.39 -25.95
N GLY A 332 -0.30 8.20 -25.43
CA GLY A 332 -1.30 7.19 -25.05
C GLY A 332 -1.86 7.34 -23.63
N LEU A 333 -1.43 8.35 -22.86
CA LEU A 333 -1.99 8.64 -21.56
C LEU A 333 -3.40 9.24 -21.66
N THR A 334 -4.24 9.00 -20.66
CA THR A 334 -5.59 9.57 -20.57
C THR A 334 -5.53 11.03 -20.15
N ALA A 335 -4.62 11.39 -19.27
CA ALA A 335 -4.37 12.76 -18.83
C ALA A 335 -3.09 13.30 -19.47
N GLN A 336 -3.25 14.25 -20.37
CA GLN A 336 -2.15 14.94 -21.06
C GLN A 336 -2.04 16.39 -20.63
#